data_a19954712aa8273a053b136e10038c90
#
_entry.id   a19954712aa8273a053b136e10038c90
#
_cell.length_a   1.000
_cell.length_b   1.000
_cell.length_c   1.000
_cell.angle_alpha   90.00
_cell.angle_beta   90.00
_cell.angle_gamma   90.00
#
_symmetry.space_group_name_H-M   'P 1'
#
loop_
_entity.id
_entity.type
_entity.pdbx_description
1 polymer ?
#
loop_
_entity_poly.entity_id
_entity_poly.type
_entity_poly.pdbx_seq_one_letter_code
_entity_poly.pdbx_strand_id
1 'polypeptide(L)'
;MSDKTVLDQLRSGALAGARRLDLSCGLTELPPEVFDLADTLEVLNLSGNRLTDLPPDMGRLKKLRIVFGSNNLFEHVPESLGDCEALEVVGFKATRIRHVSAAALPRALRWLILTDNAIETLPDALGERPLLQKLMLAGNRLNRLPEGLAQADRLALLRLSANRFQALPAWLTELPRLAWLALAGNPLGWQRAPAQPLPSVAWSQLRVLARLGEGASGHIDRVALAGGQNLALKLFKGAVTSDGLPEHEIAGSLTAGPHPALCTPVAELRDHPEGTRGMLLPLIPDTHTVLAGPPSMASCTRDVYSPGFALSAVRARTLARQVLAGLDHLHARGVMHGDFYAHNILWNPTTGDAMLSDMGAATVLPHEADPARRALLALEMRAVGCLLEELVQHVPAGDPDPEALHSLSQAAQACLVHTPAKRPLLPEVLTMLGG
;
A
#
# COMPACT_ATOMS: atom_id res chain seq x y z
N MET A 1 -16.52 8.91 21.99
CA MET A 1 -17.68 9.86 21.95
C MET A 1 -18.60 9.39 20.84
N SER A 2 -19.92 9.50 20.95
CA SER A 2 -20.81 9.16 19.82
C SER A 2 -20.72 10.24 18.76
N ASP A 3 -20.82 9.87 17.47
CA ASP A 3 -20.70 10.80 16.32
C ASP A 3 -21.76 11.92 16.33
N LYS A 4 -22.93 11.68 16.94
CA LYS A 4 -23.94 12.72 17.20
C LYS A 4 -23.42 13.83 18.12
N THR A 5 -22.59 13.47 19.12
CA THR A 5 -22.02 14.43 20.06
C THR A 5 -21.01 15.37 19.34
N VAL A 6 -20.27 14.89 18.34
CA VAL A 6 -19.33 15.74 17.58
C VAL A 6 -20.09 16.75 16.71
N LEU A 7 -21.20 16.34 16.07
CA LEU A 7 -22.04 17.24 15.29
C LEU A 7 -22.69 18.33 16.17
N ASP A 8 -23.15 17.98 17.36
CA ASP A 8 -23.72 18.96 18.31
C ASP A 8 -22.66 19.93 18.82
N GLN A 9 -21.43 19.47 19.08
CA GLN A 9 -20.30 20.33 19.42
C GLN A 9 -19.91 21.28 18.30
N LEU A 10 -19.94 20.80 17.03
CA LEU A 10 -19.71 21.64 15.87
C LEU A 10 -20.74 22.76 15.80
N ARG A 11 -22.04 22.43 15.87
CA ARG A 11 -23.15 23.38 15.82
C ARG A 11 -23.18 24.38 16.96
N SER A 12 -22.72 23.99 18.12
CA SER A 12 -22.63 24.89 19.28
C SER A 12 -21.38 25.78 19.28
N GLY A 13 -20.47 25.63 18.30
CA GLY A 13 -19.19 26.33 18.24
C GLY A 13 -18.12 25.79 19.23
N ALA A 14 -18.41 24.72 19.95
CA ALA A 14 -17.46 24.14 20.91
C ALA A 14 -16.16 23.58 20.25
N LEU A 15 -16.16 23.40 18.93
CA LEU A 15 -15.00 22.96 18.15
C LEU A 15 -14.22 24.10 17.49
N ALA A 16 -14.47 25.36 17.90
CA ALA A 16 -13.72 26.51 17.37
C ALA A 16 -12.21 26.29 17.49
N GLY A 17 -11.47 26.48 16.37
CA GLY A 17 -10.05 26.25 16.32
C GLY A 17 -9.61 24.80 16.09
N ALA A 18 -10.53 23.85 15.90
CA ALA A 18 -10.19 22.48 15.61
C ALA A 18 -9.44 22.36 14.27
N ARG A 19 -8.38 21.53 14.26
CA ARG A 19 -7.57 21.22 13.06
C ARG A 19 -8.00 19.93 12.39
N ARG A 20 -8.75 19.09 13.09
CA ARG A 20 -9.30 17.82 12.59
C ARG A 20 -10.77 17.70 12.98
N LEU A 21 -11.57 17.29 12.01
CA LEU A 21 -12.99 17.02 12.19
C LEU A 21 -13.33 15.65 11.58
N ASP A 22 -13.85 14.75 12.40
CA ASP A 22 -14.35 13.43 11.99
C ASP A 22 -15.87 13.41 12.21
N LEU A 23 -16.64 13.26 11.12
CA LEU A 23 -18.10 13.20 11.12
C LEU A 23 -18.57 11.94 10.41
N SER A 24 -19.19 11.01 11.14
CA SER A 24 -19.74 9.75 10.62
C SER A 24 -21.13 9.50 11.23
N CYS A 25 -22.10 10.39 10.95
CA CYS A 25 -23.39 10.41 11.61
C CYS A 25 -24.58 10.33 10.64
N GLY A 26 -24.38 9.74 9.45
CA GLY A 26 -25.43 9.55 8.44
C GLY A 26 -25.78 10.82 7.66
N LEU A 27 -24.82 11.75 7.52
CA LEU A 27 -25.02 13.01 6.82
C LEU A 27 -25.38 12.79 5.34
N THR A 28 -26.34 13.56 4.86
CA THR A 28 -26.71 13.68 3.44
C THR A 28 -26.14 14.95 2.81
N GLU A 29 -25.76 15.93 3.63
CA GLU A 29 -25.16 17.20 3.23
C GLU A 29 -24.08 17.58 4.25
N LEU A 30 -23.08 18.35 3.82
CA LEU A 30 -22.06 18.90 4.71
C LEU A 30 -22.66 20.00 5.58
N PRO A 31 -22.57 19.93 6.93
CA PRO A 31 -23.04 20.99 7.80
C PRO A 31 -22.35 22.32 7.49
N PRO A 32 -23.06 23.46 7.35
CA PRO A 32 -22.45 24.75 7.03
C PRO A 32 -21.50 25.23 8.13
N GLU A 33 -21.66 24.79 9.35
CA GLU A 33 -20.81 25.12 10.51
C GLU A 33 -19.36 24.58 10.34
N VAL A 34 -19.10 23.69 9.39
CA VAL A 34 -17.74 23.28 9.03
C VAL A 34 -16.91 24.47 8.56
N PHE A 35 -17.55 25.44 7.91
CA PHE A 35 -16.87 26.65 7.43
C PHE A 35 -16.49 27.66 8.53
N ASP A 36 -17.04 27.49 9.75
CA ASP A 36 -16.60 28.26 10.92
C ASP A 36 -15.18 27.84 11.36
N LEU A 37 -14.70 26.69 10.86
CA LEU A 37 -13.33 26.22 11.07
C LEU A 37 -12.36 26.56 9.92
N ALA A 38 -12.74 27.45 8.99
CA ALA A 38 -12.00 27.73 7.76
C ALA A 38 -10.52 28.08 7.97
N ASP A 39 -10.22 28.80 9.06
CA ASP A 39 -8.86 29.26 9.37
C ASP A 39 -7.99 28.20 10.08
N THR A 40 -8.56 27.07 10.49
CA THR A 40 -7.86 26.10 11.33
C THR A 40 -7.93 24.65 10.82
N LEU A 41 -9.00 24.27 10.12
CA LEU A 41 -9.26 22.88 9.71
C LEU A 41 -8.24 22.38 8.68
N GLU A 42 -7.50 21.34 9.05
CA GLU A 42 -6.49 20.67 8.19
C GLU A 42 -6.96 19.30 7.70
N VAL A 43 -7.75 18.60 8.51
CA VAL A 43 -8.22 17.25 8.20
C VAL A 43 -9.73 17.19 8.36
N LEU A 44 -10.42 16.83 7.28
CA LEU A 44 -11.86 16.60 7.25
C LEU A 44 -12.14 15.14 6.87
N ASN A 45 -12.69 14.37 7.81
CA ASN A 45 -13.10 13.00 7.56
C ASN A 45 -14.62 12.88 7.60
N LEU A 46 -15.20 12.59 6.44
CA LEU A 46 -16.63 12.43 6.20
C LEU A 46 -17.00 10.97 5.85
N SER A 47 -16.10 10.03 6.14
CA SER A 47 -16.33 8.62 5.79
C SER A 47 -17.55 8.04 6.53
N GLY A 48 -18.27 7.10 5.88
CA GLY A 48 -19.40 6.41 6.49
C GLY A 48 -20.70 7.22 6.55
N ASN A 49 -20.89 8.15 5.63
CA ASN A 49 -22.11 8.95 5.52
C ASN A 49 -22.93 8.58 4.27
N ARG A 50 -23.84 9.46 3.86
CA ARG A 50 -24.72 9.32 2.70
C ARG A 50 -24.58 10.52 1.76
N LEU A 51 -23.40 11.14 1.73
CA LEU A 51 -23.11 12.30 0.91
C LEU A 51 -23.07 11.91 -0.58
N THR A 52 -23.59 12.76 -1.43
CA THR A 52 -23.55 12.63 -2.89
C THR A 52 -22.65 13.69 -3.53
N ASP A 53 -22.45 14.82 -2.85
CA ASP A 53 -21.59 15.93 -3.29
C ASP A 53 -21.10 16.74 -2.07
N LEU A 54 -20.19 17.69 -2.32
CA LEU A 54 -19.74 18.70 -1.36
C LEU A 54 -20.13 20.11 -1.83
N PRO A 55 -20.29 21.08 -0.91
CA PRO A 55 -20.63 22.44 -1.25
C PRO A 55 -19.63 23.07 -2.25
N PRO A 56 -20.08 23.99 -3.13
CA PRO A 56 -19.25 24.61 -4.13
C PRO A 56 -18.14 25.51 -3.54
N ASP A 57 -18.28 25.95 -2.31
CA ASP A 57 -17.38 26.88 -1.63
C ASP A 57 -16.34 26.20 -0.72
N MET A 58 -16.00 24.91 -0.98
CA MET A 58 -14.95 24.20 -0.24
C MET A 58 -13.61 24.94 -0.22
N GLY A 59 -13.29 25.71 -1.24
CA GLY A 59 -12.10 26.57 -1.31
C GLY A 59 -11.99 27.63 -0.19
N ARG A 60 -13.04 27.86 0.63
CA ARG A 60 -12.97 28.67 1.85
C ARG A 60 -12.11 28.03 2.93
N LEU A 61 -11.97 26.70 2.92
CA LEU A 61 -11.16 25.95 3.88
C LEU A 61 -9.66 26.04 3.52
N LYS A 62 -9.05 27.20 3.73
CA LYS A 62 -7.70 27.52 3.23
C LYS A 62 -6.56 26.65 3.77
N LYS A 63 -6.76 26.00 4.92
CA LYS A 63 -5.76 25.10 5.53
C LYS A 63 -6.08 23.62 5.35
N LEU A 64 -7.15 23.29 4.62
CA LEU A 64 -7.57 21.91 4.42
C LEU A 64 -6.53 21.16 3.58
N ARG A 65 -5.89 20.16 4.19
CA ARG A 65 -4.84 19.34 3.57
C ARG A 65 -5.32 17.94 3.25
N ILE A 66 -6.30 17.42 3.99
CA ILE A 66 -6.74 16.03 3.88
C ILE A 66 -8.27 15.98 3.90
N VAL A 67 -8.84 15.31 2.91
CA VAL A 67 -10.27 14.98 2.87
C VAL A 67 -10.45 13.47 2.67
N PHE A 68 -11.22 12.85 3.56
CA PHE A 68 -11.73 11.49 3.39
C PHE A 68 -13.25 11.49 3.29
N GLY A 69 -13.78 10.89 2.21
CA GLY A 69 -15.22 10.72 1.95
C GLY A 69 -15.56 9.26 1.61
N SER A 70 -14.81 8.28 2.12
CA SER A 70 -15.02 6.86 1.85
C SER A 70 -16.36 6.34 2.36
N ASN A 71 -16.90 5.27 1.75
CA ASN A 71 -18.20 4.71 2.15
C ASN A 71 -19.34 5.74 2.15
N ASN A 72 -19.45 6.50 1.07
CA ASN A 72 -20.50 7.47 0.78
C ASN A 72 -21.19 7.13 -0.56
N LEU A 73 -22.04 8.02 -1.06
CA LEU A 73 -22.81 7.82 -2.27
C LEU A 73 -22.37 8.72 -3.45
N PHE A 74 -21.12 9.21 -3.44
CA PHE A 74 -20.56 10.00 -4.52
C PHE A 74 -20.51 9.22 -5.83
N GLU A 75 -20.95 9.82 -6.93
CA GLU A 75 -20.81 9.29 -8.30
C GLU A 75 -19.69 10.01 -9.09
N HIS A 76 -19.15 11.09 -8.55
CA HIS A 76 -18.00 11.84 -9.06
C HIS A 76 -17.14 12.35 -7.90
N VAL A 77 -15.91 12.70 -8.19
CA VAL A 77 -15.08 13.45 -7.23
C VAL A 77 -15.58 14.88 -7.23
N PRO A 78 -15.96 15.48 -6.07
CA PRO A 78 -16.50 16.83 -6.01
C PRO A 78 -15.54 17.86 -6.61
N GLU A 79 -16.01 18.67 -7.56
CA GLU A 79 -15.18 19.64 -8.28
C GLU A 79 -14.66 20.76 -7.37
N SER A 80 -15.41 21.12 -6.36
CA SER A 80 -15.05 22.14 -5.36
C SER A 80 -13.77 21.79 -4.56
N LEU A 81 -13.32 20.53 -4.58
CA LEU A 81 -12.04 20.14 -3.98
C LEU A 81 -10.84 20.71 -4.74
N GLY A 82 -10.97 20.95 -6.06
CA GLY A 82 -9.93 21.58 -6.86
C GLY A 82 -9.61 23.00 -6.43
N ASP A 83 -10.56 23.69 -5.78
CA ASP A 83 -10.39 25.06 -5.27
C ASP A 83 -9.68 25.10 -3.90
N CYS A 84 -9.43 23.94 -3.28
CA CYS A 84 -8.72 23.84 -2.00
C CYS A 84 -7.20 23.87 -2.24
N GLU A 85 -6.59 25.04 -2.17
CA GLU A 85 -5.18 25.29 -2.54
C GLU A 85 -4.16 24.42 -1.76
N ALA A 86 -4.45 24.14 -0.49
CA ALA A 86 -3.57 23.37 0.39
C ALA A 86 -3.86 21.84 0.39
N LEU A 87 -4.85 21.36 -0.39
CA LEU A 87 -5.33 20.00 -0.31
C LEU A 87 -4.36 19.02 -0.99
N GLU A 88 -3.74 18.19 -0.15
CA GLU A 88 -2.70 17.22 -0.53
C GLU A 88 -3.24 15.78 -0.67
N VAL A 89 -4.26 15.42 0.11
CA VAL A 89 -4.78 14.05 0.18
C VAL A 89 -6.28 14.05 -0.05
N VAL A 90 -6.71 13.28 -1.06
CA VAL A 90 -8.13 13.09 -1.40
C VAL A 90 -8.43 11.60 -1.41
N GLY A 91 -9.35 11.16 -0.54
CA GLY A 91 -9.69 9.75 -0.38
C GLY A 91 -11.19 9.47 -0.42
N PHE A 92 -11.64 8.76 -1.46
CA PHE A 92 -13.03 8.34 -1.68
C PHE A 92 -13.07 6.85 -2.04
N LYS A 93 -12.69 6.00 -1.09
CA LYS A 93 -12.76 4.54 -1.24
C LYS A 93 -14.19 4.05 -1.08
N ALA A 94 -14.59 3.01 -1.83
CA ALA A 94 -15.88 2.33 -1.71
C ALA A 94 -17.07 3.31 -1.76
N THR A 95 -17.07 4.14 -2.79
CA THR A 95 -18.18 5.00 -3.17
C THR A 95 -18.80 4.48 -4.49
N ARG A 96 -19.32 5.33 -5.33
CA ARG A 96 -19.90 4.96 -6.63
C ARG A 96 -19.31 5.78 -7.77
N ILE A 97 -18.11 6.34 -7.55
CA ILE A 97 -17.50 7.28 -8.48
C ILE A 97 -17.27 6.62 -9.83
N ARG A 98 -17.74 7.30 -10.88
CA ARG A 98 -17.57 6.98 -12.29
C ARG A 98 -16.74 8.03 -13.03
N HIS A 99 -16.78 9.25 -12.53
CA HIS A 99 -16.18 10.41 -13.18
C HIS A 99 -15.18 11.14 -12.27
N VAL A 100 -14.02 11.46 -12.84
CA VAL A 100 -13.02 12.32 -12.23
C VAL A 100 -12.74 13.44 -13.23
N SER A 101 -13.22 14.65 -12.93
CA SER A 101 -12.96 15.81 -13.78
C SER A 101 -11.57 16.42 -13.46
N ALA A 102 -11.01 17.14 -14.42
CA ALA A 102 -9.77 17.89 -14.19
C ALA A 102 -9.94 18.97 -13.10
N ALA A 103 -11.15 19.56 -13.02
CA ALA A 103 -11.51 20.58 -12.04
C ALA A 103 -11.48 20.05 -10.60
N ALA A 104 -11.77 18.76 -10.39
CA ALA A 104 -11.76 18.14 -9.06
C ALA A 104 -10.36 17.88 -8.47
N LEU A 105 -9.29 18.09 -9.24
CA LEU A 105 -7.92 17.73 -8.85
C LEU A 105 -7.15 18.94 -8.29
N PRO A 106 -6.90 19.01 -6.96
CA PRO A 106 -6.14 20.10 -6.37
C PRO A 106 -4.71 20.20 -6.92
N ARG A 107 -4.17 21.41 -7.00
CA ARG A 107 -2.80 21.61 -7.47
C ARG A 107 -1.74 20.99 -6.54
N ALA A 108 -2.00 21.00 -5.23
CA ALA A 108 -1.12 20.44 -4.21
C ALA A 108 -1.28 18.91 -4.03
N LEU A 109 -2.08 18.24 -4.85
CA LEU A 109 -2.40 16.82 -4.71
C LEU A 109 -1.15 15.95 -4.70
N ARG A 110 -0.96 15.20 -3.59
CA ARG A 110 0.13 14.24 -3.38
C ARG A 110 -0.38 12.79 -3.38
N TRP A 111 -1.59 12.58 -2.88
CA TRP A 111 -2.14 11.24 -2.71
C TRP A 111 -3.62 11.23 -3.07
N LEU A 112 -3.98 10.43 -4.09
CA LEU A 112 -5.34 10.21 -4.53
C LEU A 112 -5.75 8.76 -4.28
N ILE A 113 -6.81 8.55 -3.50
CA ILE A 113 -7.34 7.24 -3.13
C ILE A 113 -8.76 7.12 -3.68
N LEU A 114 -8.92 6.34 -4.74
CA LEU A 114 -10.20 6.06 -5.41
C LEU A 114 -10.44 4.55 -5.54
N THR A 115 -9.89 3.77 -4.62
CA THR A 115 -10.04 2.31 -4.55
C THR A 115 -11.52 1.93 -4.45
N ASP A 116 -11.92 0.83 -5.10
CA ASP A 116 -13.27 0.26 -5.04
C ASP A 116 -14.35 1.25 -5.50
N ASN A 117 -14.27 1.62 -6.78
CA ASN A 117 -15.21 2.50 -7.46
C ASN A 117 -15.59 1.94 -8.85
N ALA A 118 -16.21 2.76 -9.70
CA ALA A 118 -16.62 2.36 -11.04
C ALA A 118 -16.00 3.21 -12.16
N ILE A 119 -14.77 3.71 -11.93
CA ILE A 119 -14.08 4.64 -12.82
C ILE A 119 -13.59 3.90 -14.07
N GLU A 120 -13.94 4.42 -15.25
CA GLU A 120 -13.51 3.87 -16.54
C GLU A 120 -12.40 4.70 -17.19
N THR A 121 -12.33 5.99 -16.90
CA THR A 121 -11.32 6.91 -17.44
C THR A 121 -10.87 7.93 -16.40
N LEU A 122 -9.65 8.43 -16.57
CA LEU A 122 -9.07 9.50 -15.75
C LEU A 122 -8.65 10.66 -16.67
N PRO A 123 -8.67 11.91 -16.20
CA PRO A 123 -8.24 13.06 -16.98
C PRO A 123 -6.72 13.14 -17.13
N ASP A 124 -6.21 13.60 -18.27
CA ASP A 124 -4.78 13.84 -18.51
C ASP A 124 -4.17 14.84 -17.52
N ALA A 125 -4.97 15.79 -17.06
CA ALA A 125 -4.59 16.77 -16.05
C ALA A 125 -4.07 16.15 -14.73
N LEU A 126 -4.29 14.85 -14.50
CA LEU A 126 -3.73 14.15 -13.35
C LEU A 126 -2.19 14.11 -13.38
N GLY A 127 -1.60 14.00 -14.57
CA GLY A 127 -0.14 14.08 -14.76
C GLY A 127 0.46 15.47 -14.53
N GLU A 128 -0.36 16.51 -14.60
CA GLU A 128 0.05 17.88 -14.33
C GLU A 128 0.13 18.22 -12.83
N ARG A 129 -0.16 17.27 -11.97
CA ARG A 129 -0.07 17.45 -10.49
C ARG A 129 1.38 17.26 -10.05
N PRO A 130 2.14 18.34 -9.82
CA PRO A 130 3.61 18.27 -9.66
C PRO A 130 4.05 17.55 -8.39
N LEU A 131 3.13 17.35 -7.45
CA LEU A 131 3.41 16.70 -6.18
C LEU A 131 2.85 15.27 -6.08
N LEU A 132 2.20 14.74 -7.14
CA LEU A 132 1.56 13.43 -7.10
C LEU A 132 2.59 12.32 -6.84
N GLN A 133 2.41 11.62 -5.72
CA GLN A 133 3.28 10.54 -5.25
C GLN A 133 2.57 9.20 -5.13
N LYS A 134 1.28 9.20 -4.77
CA LYS A 134 0.48 7.97 -4.60
C LYS A 134 -0.83 8.06 -5.37
N LEU A 135 -1.11 7.00 -6.13
CA LEU A 135 -2.35 6.86 -6.87
C LEU A 135 -2.93 5.45 -6.63
N MET A 136 -4.04 5.38 -5.90
CA MET A 136 -4.68 4.13 -5.50
C MET A 136 -6.00 3.97 -6.23
N LEU A 137 -6.05 3.08 -7.21
CA LEU A 137 -7.14 2.87 -8.17
C LEU A 137 -7.59 1.40 -8.24
N ALA A 138 -7.17 0.55 -7.30
CA ALA A 138 -7.56 -0.86 -7.27
C ALA A 138 -9.09 -1.01 -7.24
N GLY A 139 -9.63 -2.04 -7.93
CA GLY A 139 -11.07 -2.30 -7.92
C GLY A 139 -11.89 -1.26 -8.71
N ASN A 140 -11.40 -0.81 -9.84
CA ASN A 140 -12.12 0.06 -10.78
C ASN A 140 -12.39 -0.64 -12.13
N ARG A 141 -12.71 0.13 -13.16
CA ARG A 141 -13.01 -0.36 -14.51
C ARG A 141 -12.06 0.20 -15.57
N LEU A 142 -10.89 0.65 -15.16
CA LEU A 142 -9.89 1.25 -16.04
C LEU A 142 -9.33 0.21 -17.00
N ASN A 143 -9.25 0.55 -18.29
CA ASN A 143 -8.59 -0.26 -19.31
C ASN A 143 -7.35 0.43 -19.90
N ARG A 144 -7.13 1.69 -19.57
CA ARG A 144 -5.96 2.50 -19.93
C ARG A 144 -5.68 3.56 -18.87
N LEU A 145 -4.45 4.03 -18.82
CA LEU A 145 -4.04 5.22 -18.07
C LEU A 145 -4.02 6.42 -19.02
N PRO A 146 -4.30 7.64 -18.51
CA PRO A 146 -4.13 8.85 -19.32
C PRO A 146 -2.66 9.08 -19.65
N GLU A 147 -2.37 9.51 -20.89
CA GLU A 147 -1.01 9.74 -21.36
C GLU A 147 -0.30 10.85 -20.57
N GLY A 148 -1.06 11.82 -20.03
CA GLY A 148 -0.52 12.85 -19.15
C GLY A 148 0.24 12.31 -17.95
N LEU A 149 -0.12 11.11 -17.42
CA LEU A 149 0.60 10.49 -16.30
C LEU A 149 2.06 10.14 -16.60
N ALA A 150 2.48 10.09 -17.88
CA ALA A 150 3.88 9.97 -18.25
C ALA A 150 4.75 11.12 -17.71
N GLN A 151 4.14 12.26 -17.37
CA GLN A 151 4.82 13.44 -16.79
C GLN A 151 4.85 13.42 -15.25
N ALA A 152 4.28 12.41 -14.61
CA ALA A 152 4.20 12.32 -13.15
C ALA A 152 5.52 11.81 -12.52
N ASP A 153 6.60 12.57 -12.66
CA ASP A 153 7.96 12.19 -12.25
C ASP A 153 8.11 11.86 -10.76
N ARG A 154 7.15 12.29 -9.92
CA ARG A 154 7.15 12.00 -8.49
C ARG A 154 6.31 10.79 -8.10
N LEU A 155 5.57 10.20 -9.05
CA LEU A 155 4.72 9.04 -8.78
C LEU A 155 5.59 7.86 -8.33
N ALA A 156 5.37 7.41 -7.10
CA ALA A 156 6.15 6.36 -6.46
C ALA A 156 5.33 5.11 -6.16
N LEU A 157 4.02 5.27 -5.87
CA LEU A 157 3.11 4.15 -5.62
C LEU A 157 1.90 4.22 -6.56
N LEU A 158 1.62 3.09 -7.23
CA LEU A 158 0.49 2.95 -8.15
C LEU A 158 -0.22 1.62 -7.91
N ARG A 159 -1.49 1.66 -7.51
CA ARG A 159 -2.34 0.49 -7.28
C ARG A 159 -3.38 0.39 -8.40
N LEU A 160 -3.20 -0.57 -9.31
CA LEU A 160 -4.08 -0.82 -10.46
C LEU A 160 -4.74 -2.19 -10.43
N SER A 161 -4.57 -2.96 -9.37
CA SER A 161 -5.14 -4.30 -9.24
C SER A 161 -6.66 -4.30 -9.45
N ALA A 162 -7.21 -5.41 -9.94
CA ALA A 162 -8.65 -5.57 -10.17
C ALA A 162 -9.26 -4.46 -11.06
N ASN A 163 -8.62 -4.18 -12.18
CA ASN A 163 -9.09 -3.32 -13.25
C ASN A 163 -9.26 -4.12 -14.56
N ARG A 164 -9.27 -3.47 -15.73
CA ARG A 164 -9.53 -4.08 -17.03
C ARG A 164 -8.38 -3.89 -18.02
N PHE A 165 -7.15 -3.70 -17.56
CA PHE A 165 -5.98 -3.52 -18.40
C PHE A 165 -5.66 -4.82 -19.17
N GLN A 166 -5.59 -4.75 -20.50
CA GLN A 166 -5.11 -5.82 -21.36
C GLN A 166 -3.63 -5.61 -21.73
N ALA A 167 -3.14 -4.39 -21.63
CA ALA A 167 -1.75 -4.01 -21.82
C ALA A 167 -1.42 -2.81 -20.92
N LEU A 168 -0.16 -2.62 -20.61
CA LEU A 168 0.35 -1.45 -19.91
C LEU A 168 0.97 -0.47 -20.91
N PRO A 169 0.85 0.86 -20.69
CA PRO A 169 1.52 1.82 -21.54
C PRO A 169 3.05 1.72 -21.36
N ALA A 170 3.80 1.87 -22.45
CA ALA A 170 5.26 1.72 -22.44
C ALA A 170 5.95 2.67 -21.43
N TRP A 171 5.48 3.92 -21.34
CA TRP A 171 6.02 4.93 -20.41
C TRP A 171 5.91 4.54 -18.95
N LEU A 172 5.03 3.61 -18.55
CA LEU A 172 4.85 3.23 -17.15
C LEU A 172 6.14 2.69 -16.52
N THR A 173 6.90 1.91 -17.28
CA THR A 173 8.18 1.34 -16.80
C THR A 173 9.35 2.32 -16.88
N GLU A 174 9.13 3.52 -17.42
CA GLU A 174 10.12 4.60 -17.52
C GLU A 174 10.00 5.61 -16.38
N LEU A 175 8.88 5.56 -15.59
CA LEU A 175 8.67 6.49 -14.48
C LEU A 175 9.79 6.39 -13.45
N PRO A 176 10.52 7.48 -13.20
CA PRO A 176 11.81 7.42 -12.50
C PRO A 176 11.69 7.11 -11.00
N ARG A 177 10.53 7.39 -10.41
CA ARG A 177 10.30 7.19 -8.99
C ARG A 177 9.31 6.06 -8.67
N LEU A 178 8.69 5.45 -9.67
CA LEU A 178 7.78 4.34 -9.44
C LEU A 178 8.55 3.15 -8.86
N ALA A 179 8.07 2.65 -7.71
CA ALA A 179 8.69 1.62 -6.91
C ALA A 179 7.68 0.57 -6.45
N TRP A 180 6.46 0.99 -6.12
CA TRP A 180 5.43 0.15 -5.53
C TRP A 180 4.23 0.07 -6.48
N LEU A 181 4.19 -1.02 -7.27
CA LEU A 181 3.20 -1.23 -8.32
C LEU A 181 2.43 -2.53 -8.08
N ALA A 182 1.10 -2.46 -8.05
CA ALA A 182 0.23 -3.62 -7.97
C ALA A 182 -0.67 -3.70 -9.21
N LEU A 183 -0.70 -4.86 -9.89
CA LEU A 183 -1.38 -5.09 -11.17
C LEU A 183 -2.27 -6.34 -11.17
N ALA A 184 -2.30 -7.12 -10.09
CA ALA A 184 -3.01 -8.39 -10.04
C ALA A 184 -4.51 -8.24 -10.40
N GLY A 185 -5.09 -9.26 -11.05
CA GLY A 185 -6.51 -9.25 -11.42
C GLY A 185 -6.87 -8.40 -12.64
N ASN A 186 -5.88 -7.97 -13.41
CA ASN A 186 -6.10 -7.42 -14.74
C ASN A 186 -5.99 -8.52 -15.83
N PRO A 187 -6.70 -8.41 -16.97
CA PRO A 187 -6.62 -9.39 -18.05
C PRO A 187 -5.36 -9.20 -18.92
N LEU A 188 -4.18 -9.11 -18.28
CA LEU A 188 -2.87 -8.89 -18.93
C LEU A 188 -2.33 -10.16 -19.62
N GLY A 189 -3.00 -11.30 -19.48
CA GLY A 189 -2.55 -12.56 -20.09
C GLY A 189 -1.35 -13.21 -19.40
N TRP A 190 -0.90 -12.71 -18.27
CA TRP A 190 0.29 -13.18 -17.54
C TRP A 190 0.01 -14.32 -16.55
N GLN A 191 -1.25 -14.80 -16.47
CA GLN A 191 -1.65 -15.80 -15.51
C GLN A 191 -0.90 -17.13 -15.73
N ARG A 192 -0.34 -17.67 -14.65
CA ARG A 192 0.16 -19.03 -14.57
C ARG A 192 -0.82 -19.85 -13.73
N ALA A 193 -1.03 -21.10 -14.14
CA ALA A 193 -1.71 -22.04 -13.26
C ALA A 193 -0.89 -22.15 -11.96
N PRO A 194 -1.52 -22.05 -10.77
CA PRO A 194 -0.82 -22.27 -9.51
C PRO A 194 -0.17 -23.66 -9.51
N ALA A 195 1.06 -23.75 -9.04
CA ALA A 195 1.83 -24.99 -9.07
C ALA A 195 1.15 -26.12 -8.28
N GLN A 196 0.47 -25.82 -7.19
CA GLN A 196 -0.39 -26.73 -6.42
C GLN A 196 -1.43 -25.92 -5.63
N PRO A 197 -2.69 -26.41 -5.51
CA PRO A 197 -3.66 -25.78 -4.63
C PRO A 197 -3.23 -25.94 -3.16
N LEU A 198 -3.46 -24.90 -2.34
CA LEU A 198 -3.30 -25.01 -0.90
C LEU A 198 -4.25 -26.05 -0.31
N PRO A 199 -3.83 -26.78 0.74
CA PRO A 199 -4.77 -27.49 1.60
C PRO A 199 -5.84 -26.53 2.08
N SER A 200 -7.05 -27.00 2.28
CA SER A 200 -8.12 -26.18 2.82
C SER A 200 -8.53 -26.66 4.21
N VAL A 201 -8.77 -25.72 5.10
CA VAL A 201 -9.19 -25.94 6.48
C VAL A 201 -10.57 -25.34 6.67
N ALA A 202 -11.54 -26.14 7.14
CA ALA A 202 -12.88 -25.66 7.45
C ALA A 202 -12.86 -24.79 8.73
N TRP A 203 -13.68 -23.76 8.77
CA TRP A 203 -13.84 -22.90 9.96
C TRP A 203 -14.13 -23.72 11.23
N SER A 204 -14.96 -24.76 11.12
CA SER A 204 -15.31 -25.64 12.25
C SER A 204 -14.13 -26.40 12.86
N GLN A 205 -12.99 -26.49 12.17
CA GLN A 205 -11.76 -27.13 12.66
C GLN A 205 -10.86 -26.15 13.42
N LEU A 206 -11.23 -24.88 13.46
CA LEU A 206 -10.46 -23.79 14.08
C LEU A 206 -11.07 -23.36 15.39
N ARG A 207 -10.22 -23.07 16.37
CA ARG A 207 -10.57 -22.36 17.58
C ARG A 207 -9.80 -21.03 17.61
N VAL A 208 -10.51 -19.92 17.52
CA VAL A 208 -9.92 -18.57 17.66
C VAL A 208 -9.47 -18.38 19.10
N LEU A 209 -8.22 -17.95 19.28
CA LEU A 209 -7.58 -17.77 20.59
C LEU A 209 -7.43 -16.29 20.96
N ALA A 210 -6.85 -15.48 20.07
CA ALA A 210 -6.60 -14.06 20.32
C ALA A 210 -6.42 -13.29 19.02
N ARG A 211 -6.75 -11.99 19.02
CA ARG A 211 -6.40 -11.05 17.96
C ARG A 211 -4.90 -10.75 18.02
N LEU A 212 -4.18 -10.93 16.91
CA LEU A 212 -2.76 -10.59 16.76
C LEU A 212 -2.55 -9.22 16.17
N GLY A 213 -3.41 -8.81 15.23
CA GLY A 213 -3.28 -7.52 14.58
C GLY A 213 -4.45 -7.21 13.65
N GLU A 214 -4.51 -5.97 13.19
CA GLU A 214 -5.51 -5.48 12.26
C GLU A 214 -4.90 -4.44 11.33
N GLY A 215 -5.13 -4.59 10.03
CA GLY A 215 -4.66 -3.69 8.99
C GLY A 215 -5.75 -3.30 7.99
N ALA A 216 -5.35 -2.62 6.93
CA ALA A 216 -6.25 -2.14 5.89
C ALA A 216 -6.91 -3.29 5.09
N SER A 217 -6.18 -4.39 4.86
CA SER A 217 -6.64 -5.54 4.07
C SER A 217 -7.42 -6.57 4.89
N GLY A 218 -7.30 -6.58 6.22
CA GLY A 218 -7.94 -7.59 7.06
C GLY A 218 -7.49 -7.54 8.49
N HIS A 219 -7.83 -8.58 9.23
CA HIS A 219 -7.33 -8.80 10.57
C HIS A 219 -6.71 -10.19 10.72
N ILE A 220 -5.81 -10.32 11.67
CA ILE A 220 -5.05 -11.54 11.91
C ILE A 220 -5.36 -12.03 13.32
N ASP A 221 -5.83 -13.27 13.42
CA ASP A 221 -6.13 -13.94 14.66
C ASP A 221 -5.19 -15.13 14.88
N ARG A 222 -4.76 -15.38 16.12
CA ARG A 222 -4.16 -16.65 16.52
C ARG A 222 -5.26 -17.69 16.61
N VAL A 223 -5.07 -18.81 15.94
CA VAL A 223 -6.02 -19.94 15.95
C VAL A 223 -5.30 -21.24 16.29
N ALA A 224 -6.05 -22.18 16.90
CA ALA A 224 -5.60 -23.55 17.09
C ALA A 224 -6.40 -24.50 16.18
N LEU A 225 -5.73 -25.39 15.46
CA LEU A 225 -6.31 -26.52 14.77
C LEU A 225 -6.75 -27.60 15.77
N ALA A 226 -7.70 -28.46 15.38
CA ALA A 226 -8.15 -29.60 16.19
C ALA A 226 -7.00 -30.54 16.63
N GLY A 227 -5.88 -30.58 15.89
CA GLY A 227 -4.65 -31.31 16.22
C GLY A 227 -3.69 -30.60 17.18
N GLY A 228 -4.06 -29.41 17.72
CA GLY A 228 -3.23 -28.64 18.68
C GLY A 228 -2.20 -27.71 18.04
N GLN A 229 -2.04 -27.72 16.72
CA GLN A 229 -1.15 -26.78 16.03
C GLN A 229 -1.72 -25.36 16.06
N ASN A 230 -0.88 -24.38 16.44
CA ASN A 230 -1.24 -22.96 16.40
C ASN A 230 -0.80 -22.33 15.07
N LEU A 231 -1.69 -21.53 14.49
CA LEU A 231 -1.48 -20.80 13.23
C LEU A 231 -1.97 -19.35 13.40
N ALA A 232 -1.60 -18.50 12.46
CA ALA A 232 -2.21 -17.19 12.27
C ALA A 232 -3.26 -17.28 11.16
N LEU A 233 -4.48 -16.78 11.42
CA LEU A 233 -5.57 -16.70 10.46
C LEU A 233 -5.72 -15.25 10.01
N LYS A 234 -5.44 -14.96 8.75
CA LYS A 234 -5.79 -13.68 8.12
C LYS A 234 -7.21 -13.78 7.56
N LEU A 235 -8.12 -12.93 8.06
CA LEU A 235 -9.47 -12.73 7.52
C LEU A 235 -9.53 -11.40 6.79
N PHE A 236 -9.97 -11.42 5.53
CA PHE A 236 -10.01 -10.24 4.68
C PHE A 236 -11.19 -9.33 4.99
N LYS A 237 -10.98 -8.01 4.90
CA LYS A 237 -12.02 -7.00 5.05
C LYS A 237 -12.59 -6.62 3.67
N GLY A 238 -13.85 -7.00 3.43
CA GLY A 238 -14.55 -6.65 2.19
C GLY A 238 -14.07 -7.45 0.96
N ALA A 239 -14.69 -7.15 -0.17
CA ALA A 239 -14.40 -7.80 -1.45
C ALA A 239 -13.15 -7.22 -2.13
N VAL A 240 -12.83 -5.94 -1.87
CA VAL A 240 -11.67 -5.23 -2.43
C VAL A 240 -10.85 -4.62 -1.29
N THR A 241 -9.57 -4.99 -1.23
CA THR A 241 -8.61 -4.40 -0.29
C THR A 241 -7.96 -3.14 -0.89
N SER A 242 -7.04 -2.50 -0.19
CA SER A 242 -6.25 -1.38 -0.72
C SER A 242 -5.43 -1.76 -1.95
N ASP A 243 -5.01 -3.01 -2.06
CA ASP A 243 -4.04 -3.50 -3.02
C ASP A 243 -4.64 -4.42 -4.08
N GLY A 244 -5.88 -4.86 -3.92
CA GLY A 244 -6.58 -5.71 -4.89
C GLY A 244 -7.60 -6.64 -4.25
N LEU A 245 -7.77 -7.82 -4.84
CA LEU A 245 -8.70 -8.83 -4.37
C LEU A 245 -7.99 -9.90 -3.53
N PRO A 246 -8.63 -10.43 -2.47
CA PRO A 246 -8.07 -11.50 -1.63
C PRO A 246 -7.54 -12.71 -2.40
N GLU A 247 -8.24 -13.12 -3.46
CA GLU A 247 -7.83 -14.25 -4.30
C GLU A 247 -6.50 -14.03 -5.01
N HIS A 248 -6.15 -12.79 -5.30
CA HIS A 248 -4.87 -12.48 -5.95
C HIS A 248 -3.70 -12.52 -4.97
N GLU A 249 -3.91 -12.14 -3.72
CA GLU A 249 -2.92 -12.32 -2.65
C GLU A 249 -2.62 -13.80 -2.43
N ILE A 250 -3.66 -14.63 -2.38
CA ILE A 250 -3.54 -16.09 -2.28
C ILE A 250 -2.80 -16.65 -3.51
N ALA A 251 -3.19 -16.25 -4.72
CA ALA A 251 -2.58 -16.73 -5.96
C ALA A 251 -1.09 -16.34 -6.09
N GLY A 252 -0.74 -15.10 -5.71
CA GLY A 252 0.65 -14.62 -5.66
C GLY A 252 1.48 -15.46 -4.69
N SER A 253 0.96 -15.69 -3.50
CA SER A 253 1.61 -16.51 -2.47
C SER A 253 1.80 -17.97 -2.89
N LEU A 254 0.80 -18.55 -3.58
CA LEU A 254 0.88 -19.91 -4.12
C LEU A 254 1.95 -20.03 -5.21
N THR A 255 2.03 -19.04 -6.10
CA THR A 255 3.03 -19.00 -7.16
C THR A 255 4.44 -18.86 -6.58
N ALA A 256 4.59 -18.08 -5.53
CA ALA A 256 5.84 -17.93 -4.79
C ALA A 256 6.30 -19.23 -4.15
N GLY A 257 5.39 -19.96 -3.51
CA GLY A 257 5.72 -21.12 -2.70
C GLY A 257 6.53 -20.79 -1.43
N PRO A 258 6.90 -21.79 -0.63
CA PRO A 258 7.57 -21.58 0.65
C PRO A 258 9.04 -21.14 0.48
N HIS A 259 9.47 -20.21 1.35
CA HIS A 259 10.88 -19.81 1.50
C HIS A 259 11.11 -19.34 2.95
N PRO A 260 12.28 -19.61 3.58
CA PRO A 260 12.54 -19.24 4.98
C PRO A 260 12.37 -17.74 5.29
N ALA A 261 12.67 -16.87 4.31
CA ALA A 261 12.53 -15.43 4.44
C ALA A 261 11.17 -14.89 3.96
N LEU A 262 10.15 -15.74 3.78
CA LEU A 262 8.80 -15.35 3.37
C LEU A 262 7.74 -15.89 4.32
N CYS A 263 6.80 -15.04 4.71
CA CYS A 263 5.59 -15.46 5.42
C CYS A 263 4.52 -15.85 4.40
N THR A 264 4.53 -17.12 3.95
CA THR A 264 3.59 -17.64 2.95
C THR A 264 2.50 -18.50 3.60
N PRO A 265 1.25 -18.51 3.04
CA PRO A 265 0.14 -19.27 3.60
C PRO A 265 0.39 -20.78 3.49
N VAL A 266 -0.11 -21.53 4.49
CA VAL A 266 -0.04 -22.98 4.57
C VAL A 266 -1.37 -23.65 4.23
N ALA A 267 -2.50 -22.93 4.34
CA ALA A 267 -3.83 -23.41 3.98
C ALA A 267 -4.77 -22.26 3.65
N GLU A 268 -5.84 -22.57 2.91
CA GLU A 268 -6.95 -21.66 2.63
C GLU A 268 -8.12 -21.96 3.60
N LEU A 269 -8.77 -20.90 4.11
CA LEU A 269 -9.97 -21.05 4.94
C LEU A 269 -11.19 -21.37 4.09
N ARG A 270 -12.04 -22.30 4.56
CA ARG A 270 -13.35 -22.60 4.00
C ARG A 270 -14.46 -22.52 5.03
N ASP A 271 -15.67 -22.35 4.55
CA ASP A 271 -16.92 -22.44 5.33
C ASP A 271 -16.99 -21.47 6.51
N HIS A 272 -16.44 -20.23 6.36
CA HIS A 272 -16.64 -19.18 7.35
C HIS A 272 -18.12 -18.82 7.41
N PRO A 273 -18.74 -18.66 8.62
CA PRO A 273 -20.19 -18.42 8.78
C PRO A 273 -20.71 -17.21 8.02
N GLU A 274 -19.91 -16.16 7.92
CA GLU A 274 -20.25 -14.92 7.21
C GLU A 274 -19.76 -14.90 5.75
N GLY A 275 -19.27 -16.05 5.22
CA GLY A 275 -18.68 -16.12 3.89
C GLY A 275 -17.36 -15.35 3.72
N THR A 276 -16.74 -14.93 4.83
CA THR A 276 -15.48 -14.18 4.81
C THR A 276 -14.34 -15.06 4.30
N ARG A 277 -13.57 -14.54 3.36
CA ARG A 277 -12.36 -15.22 2.88
C ARG A 277 -11.23 -15.10 3.87
N GLY A 278 -10.36 -16.11 3.91
CA GLY A 278 -9.19 -16.08 4.77
C GLY A 278 -8.14 -17.11 4.37
N MET A 279 -6.97 -16.96 4.95
CA MET A 279 -5.86 -17.89 4.78
C MET A 279 -5.13 -18.11 6.10
N LEU A 280 -4.58 -19.30 6.26
CA LEU A 280 -3.77 -19.67 7.42
C LEU A 280 -2.29 -19.52 7.09
N LEU A 281 -1.58 -18.86 7.97
CA LEU A 281 -0.16 -18.54 7.90
C LEU A 281 0.57 -19.24 9.05
N PRO A 282 1.87 -19.52 8.93
CA PRO A 282 2.68 -19.90 10.08
C PRO A 282 2.55 -18.84 11.19
N LEU A 283 2.44 -19.30 12.43
CA LEU A 283 2.49 -18.39 13.57
C LEU A 283 3.93 -17.91 13.75
N ILE A 284 4.12 -16.61 13.57
CA ILE A 284 5.41 -15.97 13.80
C ILE A 284 5.65 -15.87 15.32
N PRO A 285 6.83 -16.20 15.82
CA PRO A 285 7.13 -16.07 17.25
C PRO A 285 6.95 -14.66 17.78
N ASP A 286 6.46 -14.52 19.00
CA ASP A 286 6.24 -13.22 19.67
C ASP A 286 7.54 -12.40 19.87
N THR A 287 8.71 -12.99 19.58
CA THR A 287 10.02 -12.33 19.54
C THR A 287 10.24 -11.49 18.29
N HIS A 288 9.39 -11.64 17.27
CA HIS A 288 9.47 -10.84 16.05
C HIS A 288 8.55 -9.62 16.15
N THR A 289 9.04 -8.51 15.62
CA THR A 289 8.28 -7.25 15.51
C THR A 289 8.38 -6.72 14.09
N VAL A 290 7.52 -5.78 13.72
CA VAL A 290 7.68 -5.05 12.45
C VAL A 290 8.97 -4.19 12.51
N LEU A 291 9.70 -4.13 11.40
CA LEU A 291 10.95 -3.36 11.31
C LEU A 291 10.71 -1.85 11.42
N ALA A 292 9.61 -1.37 10.84
CA ALA A 292 9.18 0.03 10.90
C ALA A 292 7.65 0.15 10.90
N GLY A 293 7.13 1.31 11.23
CA GLY A 293 5.73 1.65 10.98
C GLY A 293 5.51 2.09 9.53
N PRO A 294 4.26 2.04 9.03
CA PRO A 294 3.95 2.43 7.66
C PRO A 294 4.21 3.93 7.41
N PRO A 295 4.26 4.36 6.13
CA PRO A 295 4.41 5.76 5.79
C PRO A 295 3.36 6.64 6.45
N SER A 296 3.80 7.74 7.05
CA SER A 296 2.92 8.78 7.60
C SER A 296 2.39 9.72 6.51
N MET A 297 1.43 10.58 6.85
CA MET A 297 1.00 11.65 5.95
C MET A 297 2.15 12.61 5.59
N ALA A 298 3.13 12.79 6.47
CA ALA A 298 4.29 13.64 6.22
C ALA A 298 5.30 12.96 5.30
N SER A 299 5.68 11.71 5.59
CA SER A 299 6.66 10.96 4.79
C SER A 299 6.11 10.51 3.44
N CYS A 300 4.79 10.32 3.33
CA CYS A 300 4.02 9.86 2.19
C CYS A 300 4.44 8.48 1.64
N THR A 301 5.69 8.28 1.27
CA THR A 301 6.20 7.06 0.63
C THR A 301 7.37 6.43 1.37
N ARG A 302 7.74 6.92 2.56
CA ARG A 302 8.86 6.39 3.34
C ARG A 302 8.36 5.94 4.70
N ASP A 303 8.82 4.80 5.14
CA ASP A 303 8.46 4.21 6.43
C ASP A 303 8.93 5.05 7.61
N VAL A 304 8.26 4.88 8.75
CA VAL A 304 8.54 5.62 9.98
C VAL A 304 9.10 4.66 11.01
N TYR A 305 10.38 4.80 11.28
CA TYR A 305 11.06 4.00 12.30
C TYR A 305 10.80 4.53 13.70
N SER A 306 10.82 3.64 14.68
CA SER A 306 10.66 4.01 16.09
C SER A 306 11.76 4.97 16.53
N PRO A 307 11.47 5.96 17.40
CA PRO A 307 12.48 6.83 17.95
C PRO A 307 13.63 6.04 18.59
N GLY A 308 14.87 6.37 18.23
CA GLY A 308 16.05 5.69 18.73
C GLY A 308 16.36 4.34 18.05
N PHE A 309 15.63 3.96 17.02
CA PHE A 309 15.95 2.77 16.23
C PHE A 309 17.34 2.92 15.61
N ALA A 310 18.21 1.93 15.84
CA ALA A 310 19.56 1.87 15.29
C ALA A 310 20.00 0.43 15.08
N LEU A 311 20.79 0.18 14.05
CA LEU A 311 21.42 -1.11 13.73
C LEU A 311 22.90 -0.90 13.42
N SER A 312 23.78 -1.84 13.86
CA SER A 312 25.13 -1.86 13.32
C SER A 312 25.11 -2.16 11.82
N ALA A 313 26.13 -1.69 11.09
CA ALA A 313 26.23 -1.90 9.64
C ALA A 313 26.18 -3.40 9.27
N VAL A 314 26.84 -4.27 10.07
CA VAL A 314 26.80 -5.73 9.87
C VAL A 314 25.38 -6.27 10.02
N ARG A 315 24.63 -5.85 11.05
CA ARG A 315 23.25 -6.30 11.26
C ARG A 315 22.32 -5.79 10.16
N ALA A 316 22.46 -4.54 9.75
CA ALA A 316 21.71 -3.96 8.65
C ALA A 316 21.96 -4.73 7.34
N ARG A 317 23.23 -5.06 7.03
CA ARG A 317 23.61 -5.86 5.86
C ARG A 317 23.05 -7.28 5.94
N THR A 318 23.11 -7.93 7.09
CA THR A 318 22.56 -9.27 7.28
C THR A 318 21.06 -9.31 7.10
N LEU A 319 20.33 -8.37 7.71
CA LEU A 319 18.89 -8.23 7.53
C LEU A 319 18.54 -7.99 6.06
N ALA A 320 19.21 -7.06 5.40
CA ALA A 320 19.02 -6.78 3.99
C ALA A 320 19.19 -8.04 3.13
N ARG A 321 20.28 -8.79 3.32
CA ARG A 321 20.55 -10.03 2.58
C ARG A 321 19.45 -11.08 2.78
N GLN A 322 18.93 -11.25 3.99
CA GLN A 322 17.86 -12.22 4.27
C GLN A 322 16.59 -11.86 3.54
N VAL A 323 16.09 -10.62 3.67
CA VAL A 323 14.84 -10.22 3.03
C VAL A 323 14.97 -10.17 1.51
N LEU A 324 16.14 -9.76 0.98
CA LEU A 324 16.40 -9.75 -0.46
C LEU A 324 16.51 -11.17 -1.03
N ALA A 325 16.99 -12.16 -0.28
CA ALA A 325 16.94 -13.57 -0.70
C ALA A 325 15.47 -14.06 -0.85
N GLY A 326 14.58 -13.63 0.04
CA GLY A 326 13.13 -13.88 -0.10
C GLY A 326 12.55 -13.20 -1.33
N LEU A 327 12.91 -11.95 -1.59
CA LEU A 327 12.46 -11.21 -2.76
C LEU A 327 13.02 -11.80 -4.07
N ASP A 328 14.28 -12.28 -4.08
CA ASP A 328 14.89 -12.95 -5.23
C ASP A 328 14.17 -14.28 -5.55
N HIS A 329 13.80 -15.03 -4.51
CA HIS A 329 12.95 -16.22 -4.69
C HIS A 329 11.61 -15.88 -5.35
N LEU A 330 10.94 -14.77 -4.97
CA LEU A 330 9.72 -14.29 -5.63
C LEU A 330 9.99 -13.99 -7.10
N HIS A 331 11.03 -13.21 -7.40
CA HIS A 331 11.41 -12.83 -8.76
C HIS A 331 11.72 -14.05 -9.64
N ALA A 332 12.47 -15.02 -9.12
CA ALA A 332 12.75 -16.28 -9.82
C ALA A 332 11.49 -17.07 -10.14
N ARG A 333 10.49 -17.03 -9.26
CA ARG A 333 9.16 -17.66 -9.46
C ARG A 333 8.22 -16.82 -10.34
N GLY A 334 8.66 -15.62 -10.79
CA GLY A 334 7.86 -14.73 -11.62
C GLY A 334 6.79 -13.99 -10.84
N VAL A 335 7.09 -13.64 -9.61
CA VAL A 335 6.23 -12.81 -8.75
C VAL A 335 6.95 -11.54 -8.37
N MET A 336 6.32 -10.40 -8.57
CA MET A 336 6.72 -9.10 -8.02
C MET A 336 5.95 -8.89 -6.71
N HIS A 337 6.60 -8.46 -5.64
CA HIS A 337 5.95 -8.22 -4.35
C HIS A 337 5.01 -7.01 -4.41
N GLY A 338 5.44 -5.93 -5.05
CA GLY A 338 4.66 -4.72 -5.30
C GLY A 338 4.45 -3.82 -4.08
N ASP A 339 4.81 -4.27 -2.88
CA ASP A 339 4.72 -3.51 -1.62
C ASP A 339 5.92 -3.75 -0.70
N PHE A 340 7.12 -3.75 -1.29
CA PHE A 340 8.37 -3.99 -0.57
C PHE A 340 8.75 -2.78 0.28
N TYR A 341 8.31 -2.81 1.53
CA TYR A 341 8.51 -1.79 2.56
C TYR A 341 9.05 -2.41 3.86
N ALA A 342 9.69 -1.60 4.71
CA ALA A 342 10.16 -2.05 6.02
C ALA A 342 9.01 -2.44 6.96
N HIS A 343 7.82 -1.82 6.84
CA HIS A 343 6.66 -2.20 7.65
C HIS A 343 6.07 -3.56 7.27
N ASN A 344 6.45 -4.13 6.12
CA ASN A 344 6.13 -5.49 5.71
C ASN A 344 7.24 -6.50 6.05
N ILE A 345 8.27 -6.08 6.80
CA ILE A 345 9.34 -6.95 7.29
C ILE A 345 9.13 -7.23 8.76
N LEU A 346 9.03 -8.52 9.10
CA LEU A 346 9.03 -9.03 10.47
C LEU A 346 10.46 -9.45 10.82
N TRP A 347 10.98 -8.97 11.94
CA TRP A 347 12.36 -9.27 12.35
C TRP A 347 12.48 -9.50 13.84
N ASN A 348 13.46 -10.30 14.22
CA ASN A 348 13.81 -10.54 15.62
C ASN A 348 14.97 -9.61 16.03
N PRO A 349 14.76 -8.63 16.91
CA PRO A 349 15.81 -7.70 17.33
C PRO A 349 16.99 -8.37 18.01
N THR A 350 16.82 -9.57 18.57
CA THR A 350 17.88 -10.31 19.28
C THR A 350 18.76 -11.12 18.32
N THR A 351 18.14 -11.94 17.46
CA THR A 351 18.86 -12.84 16.55
C THR A 351 19.19 -12.17 15.21
N GLY A 352 18.39 -11.17 14.79
CA GLY A 352 18.50 -10.54 13.48
C GLY A 352 17.76 -11.28 12.37
N ASP A 353 17.08 -12.40 12.70
CA ASP A 353 16.27 -13.13 11.71
C ASP A 353 15.15 -12.25 11.17
N ALA A 354 14.97 -12.24 9.86
CA ALA A 354 14.00 -11.39 9.20
C ALA A 354 13.27 -12.11 8.08
N MET A 355 11.99 -11.78 7.90
CA MET A 355 11.15 -12.30 6.83
C MET A 355 10.24 -11.24 6.25
N LEU A 356 9.96 -11.35 4.96
CA LEU A 356 9.02 -10.52 4.22
C LEU A 356 7.60 -11.08 4.38
N SER A 357 6.66 -10.20 4.63
CA SER A 357 5.24 -10.53 4.82
C SER A 357 4.36 -9.70 3.87
N ASP A 358 3.07 -9.91 3.94
CA ASP A 358 2.00 -9.21 3.20
C ASP A 358 2.16 -9.21 1.66
N MET A 359 1.58 -10.22 1.05
CA MET A 359 1.56 -10.41 -0.41
C MET A 359 0.35 -9.73 -1.10
N GLY A 360 -0.32 -8.77 -0.42
CA GLY A 360 -1.55 -8.13 -0.92
C GLY A 360 -1.40 -7.44 -2.26
N ALA A 361 -0.23 -6.86 -2.54
CA ALA A 361 0.09 -6.19 -3.80
C ALA A 361 0.80 -7.10 -4.83
N ALA A 362 1.03 -8.38 -4.49
CA ALA A 362 1.80 -9.27 -5.34
C ALA A 362 1.20 -9.43 -6.73
N THR A 363 2.06 -9.39 -7.73
CA THR A 363 1.69 -9.49 -9.13
C THR A 363 2.45 -10.64 -9.80
N VAL A 364 1.73 -11.58 -10.42
CA VAL A 364 2.35 -12.59 -11.30
C VAL A 364 2.82 -11.91 -12.57
N LEU A 365 4.10 -12.08 -12.88
CA LEU A 365 4.78 -11.43 -13.99
C LEU A 365 4.65 -12.21 -15.31
N PRO A 366 4.85 -11.56 -16.46
CA PRO A 366 4.92 -12.23 -17.76
C PRO A 366 6.04 -13.29 -17.79
N HIS A 367 6.04 -14.09 -18.87
CA HIS A 367 7.06 -15.12 -19.07
C HIS A 367 8.48 -14.52 -19.04
N GLU A 368 9.46 -15.31 -18.62
CA GLU A 368 10.85 -14.86 -18.46
C GLU A 368 11.45 -14.22 -19.70
N ALA A 369 11.10 -14.73 -20.88
CA ALA A 369 11.55 -14.19 -22.17
C ALA A 369 10.87 -12.87 -22.59
N ASP A 370 9.83 -12.44 -21.86
CA ASP A 370 9.14 -11.18 -22.15
C ASP A 370 9.95 -9.98 -21.58
N PRO A 371 10.34 -9.02 -22.41
CA PRO A 371 11.10 -7.85 -21.95
C PRO A 371 10.36 -7.01 -20.89
N ALA A 372 9.03 -7.05 -20.87
CA ALA A 372 8.23 -6.37 -19.85
C ALA A 372 8.55 -6.88 -18.42
N ARG A 373 8.90 -8.17 -18.27
CA ARG A 373 9.27 -8.73 -16.96
C ARG A 373 10.46 -8.00 -16.34
N ARG A 374 11.57 -7.85 -17.09
CA ARG A 374 12.76 -7.13 -16.60
C ARG A 374 12.43 -5.68 -16.25
N ALA A 375 11.65 -5.01 -17.09
CA ALA A 375 11.27 -3.61 -16.89
C ALA A 375 10.43 -3.43 -15.60
N LEU A 376 9.47 -4.32 -15.33
CA LEU A 376 8.68 -4.32 -14.11
C LEU A 376 9.53 -4.60 -12.86
N LEU A 377 10.43 -5.60 -12.93
CA LEU A 377 11.37 -5.88 -11.84
C LEU A 377 12.28 -4.70 -11.55
N ALA A 378 12.74 -3.98 -12.59
CA ALA A 378 13.56 -2.78 -12.42
C ALA A 378 12.83 -1.64 -11.68
N LEU A 379 11.49 -1.58 -11.73
CA LEU A 379 10.72 -0.65 -10.90
C LEU A 379 10.82 -1.04 -9.40
N GLU A 380 10.62 -2.32 -9.07
CA GLU A 380 10.69 -2.80 -7.69
C GLU A 380 12.08 -2.65 -7.08
N MET A 381 13.14 -2.70 -7.91
CA MET A 381 14.51 -2.42 -7.44
C MET A 381 14.67 -1.04 -6.80
N ARG A 382 13.80 -0.07 -7.15
CA ARG A 382 13.77 1.20 -6.43
C ARG A 382 13.27 1.05 -4.99
N ALA A 383 12.27 0.20 -4.75
CA ALA A 383 11.82 -0.09 -3.39
C ALA A 383 12.93 -0.74 -2.55
N VAL A 384 13.70 -1.64 -3.16
CA VAL A 384 14.93 -2.18 -2.56
C VAL A 384 15.90 -1.06 -2.19
N GLY A 385 16.17 -0.15 -3.13
CA GLY A 385 17.03 1.01 -2.87
C GLY A 385 16.53 1.89 -1.72
N CYS A 386 15.21 2.09 -1.61
CA CYS A 386 14.60 2.84 -0.51
C CYS A 386 14.84 2.15 0.84
N LEU A 387 14.62 0.84 0.94
CA LEU A 387 14.91 0.09 2.18
C LEU A 387 16.39 0.15 2.55
N LEU A 388 17.29 -0.08 1.60
CA LEU A 388 18.74 -0.04 1.86
C LEU A 388 19.19 1.36 2.33
N GLU A 389 18.68 2.43 1.72
CA GLU A 389 18.95 3.80 2.15
C GLU A 389 18.43 4.07 3.57
N GLU A 390 17.24 3.59 3.91
CA GLU A 390 16.68 3.68 5.26
C GLU A 390 17.54 2.93 6.29
N LEU A 391 18.00 1.72 5.96
CA LEU A 391 18.90 0.98 6.83
C LEU A 391 20.22 1.72 7.06
N VAL A 392 20.82 2.28 5.99
CA VAL A 392 22.05 3.10 6.09
C VAL A 392 21.85 4.30 7.02
N GLN A 393 20.71 5.01 6.92
CA GLN A 393 20.39 6.17 7.77
C GLN A 393 20.28 5.82 9.26
N HIS A 394 20.03 4.55 9.59
CA HIS A 394 19.91 4.08 10.97
C HIS A 394 21.18 3.38 11.49
N VAL A 395 22.27 3.39 10.73
CA VAL A 395 23.59 3.00 11.24
C VAL A 395 24.20 4.16 12.02
N PRO A 396 24.59 3.97 13.30
CA PRO A 396 25.20 5.04 14.09
C PRO A 396 26.50 5.59 13.46
N ALA A 397 26.73 6.88 13.63
CA ALA A 397 28.00 7.48 13.25
C ALA A 397 29.16 6.82 14.02
N GLY A 398 30.23 6.45 13.32
CA GLY A 398 31.39 5.76 13.90
C GLY A 398 31.19 4.25 14.09
N ASP A 399 30.22 3.63 13.39
CA ASP A 399 30.09 2.18 13.36
C ASP A 399 31.42 1.52 12.97
N PRO A 400 31.86 0.44 13.66
CA PRO A 400 33.18 -0.17 13.48
C PRO A 400 33.35 -0.92 12.16
N ASP A 401 32.30 -1.12 11.36
CA ASP A 401 32.32 -1.84 10.09
C ASP A 401 32.03 -0.93 8.89
N PRO A 402 33.01 -0.15 8.43
CA PRO A 402 32.84 0.73 7.28
C PRO A 402 32.62 -0.03 5.96
N GLU A 403 33.09 -1.29 5.85
CA GLU A 403 32.92 -2.10 4.64
C GLU A 403 31.43 -2.50 4.47
N ALA A 404 30.79 -2.96 5.56
CA ALA A 404 29.38 -3.29 5.53
C ALA A 404 28.53 -2.05 5.22
N LEU A 405 28.84 -0.90 5.79
CA LEU A 405 28.18 0.36 5.50
C LEU A 405 28.38 0.82 4.05
N HIS A 406 29.61 0.67 3.54
CA HIS A 406 29.92 1.01 2.15
C HIS A 406 29.13 0.14 1.17
N SER A 407 29.10 -1.18 1.38
CA SER A 407 28.36 -2.12 0.50
C SER A 407 26.86 -1.83 0.48
N LEU A 408 26.24 -1.53 1.64
CA LEU A 408 24.84 -1.11 1.73
C LEU A 408 24.59 0.20 0.96
N SER A 409 25.46 1.19 1.16
CA SER A 409 25.33 2.50 0.52
C SER A 409 25.49 2.41 -1.00
N GLN A 410 26.44 1.62 -1.48
CA GLN A 410 26.66 1.38 -2.91
C GLN A 410 25.45 0.68 -3.55
N ALA A 411 24.93 -0.37 -2.92
CA ALA A 411 23.75 -1.09 -3.39
C ALA A 411 22.53 -0.21 -3.41
N ALA A 412 22.31 0.62 -2.36
CA ALA A 412 21.21 1.59 -2.31
C ALA A 412 21.29 2.57 -3.48
N GLN A 413 22.45 3.19 -3.71
CA GLN A 413 22.67 4.16 -4.78
C GLN A 413 22.41 3.53 -6.16
N ALA A 414 22.89 2.32 -6.41
CA ALA A 414 22.68 1.61 -7.66
C ALA A 414 21.19 1.36 -7.95
N CYS A 415 20.42 0.99 -6.91
CA CYS A 415 18.97 0.77 -7.04
C CYS A 415 18.16 2.07 -7.18
N LEU A 416 18.67 3.21 -6.68
CA LEU A 416 17.99 4.51 -6.70
C LEU A 416 18.26 5.34 -7.94
N VAL A 417 19.05 4.86 -8.91
CA VAL A 417 19.31 5.60 -10.16
C VAL A 417 18.00 5.98 -10.84
N HIS A 418 18.00 7.18 -11.45
CA HIS A 418 16.80 7.79 -12.03
C HIS A 418 16.20 6.96 -13.16
N THR A 419 17.04 6.41 -14.04
CA THR A 419 16.62 5.60 -15.19
C THR A 419 16.36 4.15 -14.75
N PRO A 420 15.10 3.66 -14.76
CA PRO A 420 14.78 2.31 -14.28
C PRO A 420 15.57 1.20 -14.97
N ALA A 421 15.74 1.27 -16.28
CA ALA A 421 16.47 0.27 -17.06
C ALA A 421 17.96 0.09 -16.67
N LYS A 422 18.53 1.07 -15.95
CA LYS A 422 19.94 1.02 -15.46
C LYS A 422 20.06 0.44 -14.04
N ARG A 423 18.95 0.14 -13.37
CA ARG A 423 18.96 -0.45 -12.03
C ARG A 423 19.43 -1.91 -12.10
N PRO A 424 20.29 -2.36 -11.16
CA PRO A 424 20.65 -3.76 -11.06
C PRO A 424 19.43 -4.60 -10.68
N LEU A 425 19.43 -5.88 -11.03
CA LEU A 425 18.48 -6.86 -10.50
C LEU A 425 19.04 -7.51 -9.23
N LEU A 426 18.21 -8.27 -8.52
CA LEU A 426 18.53 -8.81 -7.19
C LEU A 426 19.83 -9.64 -7.13
N PRO A 427 20.16 -10.52 -8.09
CA PRO A 427 21.42 -11.25 -8.04
C PRO A 427 22.66 -10.34 -7.99
N GLU A 428 22.61 -9.21 -8.74
CA GLU A 428 23.68 -8.21 -8.75
C GLU A 428 23.75 -7.46 -7.40
N VAL A 429 22.60 -7.10 -6.82
CA VAL A 429 22.51 -6.43 -5.51
C VAL A 429 23.01 -7.34 -4.39
N LEU A 430 22.61 -8.61 -4.39
CA LEU A 430 23.10 -9.60 -3.41
C LEU A 430 24.60 -9.77 -3.49
N THR A 431 25.18 -9.78 -4.70
CA THR A 431 26.63 -9.79 -4.89
C THR A 431 27.32 -8.56 -4.30
N MET A 432 26.76 -7.35 -4.49
CA MET A 432 27.28 -6.11 -3.88
C MET A 432 27.26 -6.18 -2.35
N LEU A 433 26.32 -6.88 -1.75
CA LEU A 433 26.21 -7.07 -0.31
C LEU A 433 27.09 -8.21 0.24
N GLY A 434 27.96 -8.79 -0.58
CA GLY A 434 28.86 -9.88 -0.20
C GLY A 434 28.15 -11.24 -0.19
N GLY A 435 27.32 -11.49 -1.18
CA GLY A 435 26.58 -12.74 -1.44
C GLY A 435 27.45 -13.78 -2.11
#